data_2246a3a22e9025ec09da822bebaa5258
#
_entry.id   2246a3a22e9025ec09da822bebaa5258
#
_cell.length_a   1.000
_cell.length_b   1.000
_cell.length_c   1.000
_cell.angle_alpha   90.00
_cell.angle_beta   90.00
_cell.angle_gamma   90.00
#
_symmetry.space_group_name_H-M   'P 1'
#
loop_
_entity.id
_entity.type
_entity.pdbx_description
1 polymer ?
#
loop_
_entity_poly.entity_id
_entity_poly.type
_entity_poly.pdbx_seq_one_letter_code
_entity_poly.pdbx_strand_id
1 'polypeptide(L)'
;MIIAGSDGPISLSIPVVGGRSVKVSYKEVQIDYTGNWQRDHFRTLCTAYGNSAFFMFYRDELEILYKESPVFLYEWNLSCLHWLSKKLKIEKIINIKNDGLSIPESFDDDLYKPQSLGNDSDNKLFRYHQVFQDKTGFLPNLSILDPLFNLGPDVKSYLLNASTKL
;
A
#
# COMPACT_ATOMS: atom_id res chain seq x y z
N MET A 1 1.23 -3.86 4.79
CA MET A 1 0.07 -3.08 4.31
C MET A 1 -1.23 -3.65 4.86
N ILE A 2 -2.30 -2.86 4.93
CA ILE A 2 -3.62 -3.30 5.41
C ILE A 2 -4.60 -3.25 4.25
N ILE A 3 -5.36 -4.32 4.02
CA ILE A 3 -6.35 -4.44 2.95
C ILE A 3 -7.71 -4.85 3.51
N ALA A 4 -8.80 -4.70 2.73
CA ALA A 4 -10.12 -5.19 3.09
C ALA A 4 -10.18 -6.72 3.00
N GLY A 5 -10.88 -7.34 3.94
CA GLY A 5 -11.24 -8.75 3.93
C GLY A 5 -12.71 -8.95 4.30
N SER A 6 -13.23 -10.16 4.11
CA SER A 6 -14.64 -10.50 4.38
C SER A 6 -15.06 -10.36 5.85
N ASP A 7 -14.10 -10.43 6.76
CA ASP A 7 -14.33 -10.41 8.22
C ASP A 7 -13.62 -9.23 8.89
N GLY A 8 -13.16 -8.26 8.10
CA GLY A 8 -12.44 -7.09 8.57
C GLY A 8 -11.09 -6.88 7.89
N PRO A 9 -10.24 -5.98 8.40
CA PRO A 9 -8.96 -5.65 7.80
C PRO A 9 -7.96 -6.81 7.90
N ILE A 10 -7.23 -7.07 6.81
CA ILE A 10 -6.17 -8.08 6.73
C ILE A 10 -4.83 -7.36 6.65
N SER A 11 -3.89 -7.73 7.54
CA SER A 11 -2.51 -7.22 7.50
C SER A 11 -1.61 -8.12 6.69
N LEU A 12 -0.94 -7.56 5.68
CA LEU A 12 0.06 -8.23 4.86
C LEU A 12 1.44 -7.65 5.19
N SER A 13 2.31 -8.46 5.79
CA SER A 13 3.65 -8.07 6.23
C SER A 13 4.72 -8.77 5.40
N ILE A 14 5.75 -8.04 5.00
CA ILE A 14 6.91 -8.61 4.34
C ILE A 14 7.89 -9.08 5.42
N PRO A 15 8.27 -10.36 5.45
CA PRO A 15 9.25 -10.84 6.41
C PRO A 15 10.65 -10.29 6.08
N VAL A 16 11.41 -9.99 7.13
CA VAL A 16 12.78 -9.46 7.00
C VAL A 16 13.76 -10.32 7.79
N VAL A 17 14.96 -10.43 7.25
CA VAL A 17 16.07 -11.21 7.90
C VAL A 17 16.34 -10.61 9.26
N GLY A 18 16.40 -11.47 10.29
CA GLY A 18 16.63 -11.10 11.68
C GLY A 18 15.44 -10.46 12.41
N GLY A 19 14.29 -10.28 11.72
CA GLY A 19 13.06 -9.80 12.32
C GLY A 19 13.15 -8.38 12.89
N ARG A 20 12.31 -8.07 13.90
CA ARG A 20 12.20 -6.71 14.50
C ARG A 20 13.40 -6.31 15.35
N SER A 21 14.28 -7.23 15.68
CA SER A 21 15.40 -6.99 16.61
C SER A 21 16.66 -6.48 15.94
N VAL A 22 16.71 -6.46 14.61
CA VAL A 22 17.89 -6.05 13.85
C VAL A 22 17.94 -4.53 13.75
N LYS A 23 19.02 -3.97 14.30
CA LYS A 23 19.34 -2.53 14.15
C LYS A 23 20.25 -2.33 12.95
N VAL A 24 19.68 -2.20 11.77
CA VAL A 24 20.38 -1.87 10.53
C VAL A 24 19.76 -0.63 9.92
N SER A 25 20.51 0.06 9.04
CA SER A 25 19.96 1.16 8.25
C SER A 25 18.79 0.68 7.41
N TYR A 26 17.78 1.54 7.18
CA TYR A 26 16.61 1.22 6.34
C TYR A 26 17.00 0.65 4.96
N LYS A 27 18.10 1.14 4.37
CA LYS A 27 18.59 0.66 3.07
C LYS A 27 19.20 -0.75 3.12
N GLU A 28 19.55 -1.23 4.31
CA GLU A 28 20.22 -2.52 4.52
C GLU A 28 19.27 -3.61 5.02
N VAL A 29 17.98 -3.28 5.22
CA VAL A 29 16.96 -4.27 5.62
C VAL A 29 16.77 -5.26 4.49
N GLN A 30 17.16 -6.52 4.71
CA GLN A 30 17.01 -7.59 3.73
C GLN A 30 15.66 -8.29 3.87
N ILE A 31 15.06 -8.64 2.74
CA ILE A 31 13.83 -9.43 2.70
C ILE A 31 14.16 -10.90 2.96
N ASP A 32 13.34 -11.55 3.79
CA ASP A 32 13.43 -12.98 4.05
C ASP A 32 12.53 -13.75 3.06
N TYR A 33 13.14 -14.56 2.22
CA TYR A 33 12.48 -15.40 1.21
C TYR A 33 12.37 -16.87 1.62
N THR A 34 12.61 -17.22 2.88
CA THR A 34 12.46 -18.61 3.36
C THR A 34 11.01 -19.09 3.30
N GLY A 35 10.05 -18.17 3.40
CA GLY A 35 8.62 -18.41 3.21
C GLY A 35 8.12 -18.02 1.82
N ASN A 36 6.83 -18.28 1.58
CA ASN A 36 6.17 -17.99 0.30
C ASN A 36 5.33 -16.69 0.36
N TRP A 37 5.81 -15.68 1.09
CA TRP A 37 5.03 -14.47 1.36
C TRP A 37 4.52 -13.77 0.10
N GLN A 38 5.30 -13.74 -0.98
CA GLN A 38 4.91 -13.13 -2.25
C GLN A 38 3.68 -13.80 -2.85
N ARG A 39 3.72 -15.13 -2.95
CA ARG A 39 2.59 -15.94 -3.43
C ARG A 39 1.37 -15.76 -2.54
N ASP A 40 1.56 -15.77 -1.23
CA ASP A 40 0.47 -15.70 -0.27
C ASP A 40 -0.17 -14.31 -0.25
N HIS A 41 0.62 -13.23 -0.36
CA HIS A 41 0.12 -11.88 -0.55
C HIS A 41 -0.69 -11.74 -1.84
N PHE A 42 -0.12 -12.20 -2.96
CA PHE A 42 -0.79 -12.10 -4.26
C PHE A 42 -2.11 -12.89 -4.28
N ARG A 43 -2.13 -14.10 -3.72
CA ARG A 43 -3.37 -14.89 -3.57
C ARG A 43 -4.39 -14.16 -2.71
N THR A 44 -3.97 -13.57 -1.61
CA THR A 44 -4.85 -12.81 -0.74
C THR A 44 -5.44 -11.60 -1.46
N LEU A 45 -4.65 -10.87 -2.25
CA LEU A 45 -5.15 -9.78 -3.09
C LEU A 45 -6.17 -10.28 -4.13
N CYS A 46 -5.89 -11.40 -4.82
CA CYS A 46 -6.82 -11.99 -5.76
C CYS A 46 -8.14 -12.40 -5.09
N THR A 47 -8.08 -12.98 -3.90
CA THR A 47 -9.28 -13.39 -3.14
C THR A 47 -10.08 -12.18 -2.64
N ALA A 48 -9.39 -11.15 -2.14
CA ALA A 48 -10.04 -9.98 -1.57
C ALA A 48 -10.65 -9.07 -2.65
N TYR A 49 -9.97 -8.91 -3.78
CA TYR A 49 -10.34 -7.90 -4.79
C TYR A 49 -10.78 -8.47 -6.14
N GLY A 50 -10.86 -9.80 -6.28
CA GLY A 50 -11.27 -10.43 -7.54
C GLY A 50 -12.63 -9.93 -8.08
N ASN A 51 -13.51 -9.50 -7.19
CA ASN A 51 -14.83 -8.94 -7.51
C ASN A 51 -14.87 -7.40 -7.52
N SER A 52 -13.74 -6.70 -7.31
CA SER A 52 -13.70 -5.25 -7.42
C SER A 52 -13.71 -4.80 -8.89
N ALA A 53 -14.22 -3.60 -9.14
CA ALA A 53 -14.48 -3.13 -10.50
C ALA A 53 -13.23 -3.06 -11.40
N PHE A 54 -12.05 -2.80 -10.80
CA PHE A 54 -10.84 -2.54 -11.58
C PHE A 54 -9.67 -3.47 -11.27
N PHE A 55 -9.77 -4.42 -10.35
CA PHE A 55 -8.65 -5.32 -9.99
C PHE A 55 -8.07 -6.06 -11.20
N MET A 56 -8.93 -6.56 -12.08
CA MET A 56 -8.50 -7.32 -13.25
C MET A 56 -7.61 -6.53 -14.21
N PHE A 57 -7.76 -5.20 -14.28
CA PHE A 57 -6.90 -4.32 -15.10
C PHE A 57 -5.48 -4.19 -14.55
N TYR A 58 -5.29 -4.43 -13.26
CA TYR A 58 -3.99 -4.29 -12.58
C TYR A 58 -3.35 -5.62 -12.22
N ARG A 59 -4.13 -6.71 -12.24
CA ARG A 59 -3.75 -8.03 -11.75
C ARG A 59 -2.45 -8.56 -12.37
N ASP A 60 -2.33 -8.53 -13.69
CA ASP A 60 -1.19 -9.13 -14.39
C ASP A 60 0.11 -8.35 -14.11
N GLU A 61 0.04 -7.03 -14.04
CA GLU A 61 1.19 -6.21 -13.67
C GLU A 61 1.58 -6.40 -12.20
N LEU A 62 0.61 -6.56 -11.32
CA LEU A 62 0.88 -6.91 -9.91
C LEU A 62 1.52 -8.29 -9.79
N GLU A 63 1.08 -9.26 -10.58
CA GLU A 63 1.69 -10.58 -10.60
C GLU A 63 3.15 -10.52 -11.02
N ILE A 64 3.48 -9.70 -12.02
CA ILE A 64 4.88 -9.46 -12.44
C ILE A 64 5.67 -8.83 -11.28
N LEU A 65 5.12 -7.79 -10.63
CA LEU A 65 5.76 -7.13 -9.49
C LEU A 65 6.03 -8.12 -8.34
N TYR A 66 5.08 -8.98 -8.01
CA TYR A 66 5.23 -10.00 -6.98
C TYR A 66 6.19 -11.16 -7.35
N LYS A 67 6.62 -11.26 -8.61
CA LYS A 67 7.68 -12.19 -9.06
C LYS A 67 9.09 -11.59 -8.93
N GLU A 68 9.21 -10.28 -8.75
CA GLU A 68 10.50 -9.65 -8.46
C GLU A 68 11.03 -10.14 -7.10
N SER A 69 12.34 -10.31 -7.01
CA SER A 69 12.98 -10.79 -5.77
C SER A 69 14.17 -9.91 -5.39
N PRO A 70 13.95 -8.60 -5.13
CA PRO A 70 15.01 -7.71 -4.70
C PRO A 70 15.57 -8.16 -3.35
N VAL A 71 16.85 -7.92 -3.11
CA VAL A 71 17.50 -8.30 -1.85
C VAL A 71 17.00 -7.41 -0.71
N PHE A 72 16.86 -6.12 -0.96
CA PHE A 72 16.53 -5.14 0.08
C PHE A 72 15.07 -4.71 0.04
N LEU A 73 14.48 -4.55 1.22
CA LEU A 73 13.11 -4.04 1.38
C LEU A 73 12.92 -2.66 0.74
N TYR A 74 13.96 -1.83 0.78
CA TYR A 74 13.97 -0.53 0.13
C TYR A 74 13.72 -0.63 -1.39
N GLU A 75 14.37 -1.56 -2.07
CA GLU A 75 14.21 -1.79 -3.52
C GLU A 75 12.79 -2.23 -3.85
N TRP A 76 12.24 -3.17 -3.07
CA TRP A 76 10.84 -3.58 -3.19
C TRP A 76 9.88 -2.40 -3.05
N ASN A 77 10.07 -1.58 -2.02
CA ASN A 77 9.22 -0.41 -1.80
C ASN A 77 9.31 0.59 -2.95
N LEU A 78 10.49 0.77 -3.55
CA LEU A 78 10.67 1.60 -4.73
C LEU A 78 9.94 1.05 -5.96
N SER A 79 10.04 -0.26 -6.23
CA SER A 79 9.30 -0.91 -7.33
C SER A 79 7.80 -0.72 -7.15
N CYS A 80 7.28 -0.94 -5.94
CA CYS A 80 5.86 -0.69 -5.62
C CYS A 80 5.46 0.78 -5.85
N LEU A 81 6.28 1.71 -5.39
CA LEU A 81 6.02 3.15 -5.52
C LEU A 81 6.07 3.61 -6.99
N HIS A 82 7.02 3.12 -7.78
CA HIS A 82 7.10 3.39 -9.21
C HIS A 82 5.89 2.86 -9.96
N TRP A 83 5.51 1.60 -9.69
CA TRP A 83 4.32 1.01 -10.29
C TRP A 83 3.07 1.85 -9.95
N LEU A 84 2.89 2.20 -8.68
CA LEU A 84 1.74 2.97 -8.22
C LEU A 84 1.70 4.38 -8.85
N SER A 85 2.83 5.10 -8.89
CA SER A 85 2.91 6.45 -9.46
C SER A 85 2.54 6.47 -10.95
N LYS A 86 2.95 5.43 -11.69
CA LYS A 86 2.55 5.23 -13.09
C LYS A 86 1.04 5.05 -13.22
N LYS A 87 0.41 4.26 -12.32
CA LYS A 87 -1.04 4.03 -12.34
C LYS A 87 -1.82 5.29 -11.96
N LEU A 88 -1.33 6.06 -11.02
CA LEU A 88 -1.92 7.33 -10.59
C LEU A 88 -1.63 8.49 -11.55
N LYS A 89 -0.75 8.30 -12.57
CA LYS A 89 -0.27 9.37 -13.45
C LYS A 89 0.32 10.56 -12.66
N ILE A 90 1.14 10.25 -11.64
CA ILE A 90 1.79 11.23 -10.75
C ILE A 90 3.31 11.14 -10.98
N GLU A 91 3.74 11.35 -12.22
CA GLU A 91 5.15 11.16 -12.61
C GLU A 91 6.15 12.11 -11.94
N LYS A 92 5.68 13.25 -11.42
CA LYS A 92 6.55 14.29 -10.83
C LYS A 92 7.03 14.00 -9.41
N ILE A 93 6.49 13.02 -8.71
CA ILE A 93 6.74 12.84 -7.27
C ILE A 93 7.98 11.96 -7.00
N ILE A 94 8.43 11.16 -7.97
CA ILE A 94 9.55 10.24 -7.77
C ILE A 94 10.76 10.65 -8.61
N ASN A 95 11.18 11.90 -8.53
CA ASN A 95 12.58 12.23 -8.76
C ASN A 95 13.35 11.89 -7.47
N ILE A 96 13.57 10.60 -7.25
CA ILE A 96 14.64 10.18 -6.36
C ILE A 96 15.92 10.53 -7.08
N LYS A 97 16.38 11.77 -6.88
CA LYS A 97 17.75 12.13 -7.20
C LYS A 97 18.62 11.11 -6.50
N ASN A 98 19.54 10.50 -7.23
CA ASN A 98 20.59 9.63 -6.68
C ASN A 98 21.49 10.35 -5.66
N ASP A 99 21.28 11.63 -5.47
CA ASP A 99 21.95 12.48 -4.47
C ASP A 99 21.24 12.24 -3.13
N GLY A 100 21.74 11.23 -2.40
CA GLY A 100 21.54 10.99 -0.99
C GLY A 100 20.27 11.61 -0.40
N LEU A 101 19.16 10.87 -0.40
CA LEU A 101 18.06 11.20 0.49
C LEU A 101 18.67 11.21 1.89
N SER A 102 18.98 12.39 2.42
CA SER A 102 19.22 12.54 3.85
C SER A 102 17.88 12.27 4.51
N ILE A 103 17.64 10.98 4.80
CA ILE A 103 16.56 10.57 5.69
C ILE A 103 16.92 11.25 7.01
N PRO A 104 16.06 12.08 7.60
CA PRO A 104 16.32 12.65 8.92
C PRO A 104 16.67 11.49 9.86
N GLU A 105 17.76 11.62 10.63
CA GLU A 105 18.20 10.59 11.58
C GLU A 105 17.16 10.29 12.66
N SER A 106 16.16 11.16 12.80
CA SER A 106 14.97 10.94 13.63
C SER A 106 13.77 10.73 12.71
N PHE A 107 13.46 9.47 12.39
CA PHE A 107 12.10 9.12 12.02
C PHE A 107 11.25 9.31 13.26
N ASP A 108 10.43 10.35 13.28
CA ASP A 108 9.37 10.46 14.27
C ASP A 108 8.45 9.24 14.07
N ASP A 109 8.44 8.34 15.07
CA ASP A 109 7.51 7.20 15.11
C ASP A 109 6.04 7.63 14.95
N ASP A 110 5.73 8.91 15.17
CA ASP A 110 4.41 9.50 15.00
C ASP A 110 3.92 9.57 13.55
N LEU A 111 4.82 9.57 12.55
CA LEU A 111 4.44 9.48 11.12
C LEU A 111 3.93 8.08 10.74
N TYR A 112 4.24 7.07 11.53
CA TYR A 112 3.79 5.68 11.30
C TYR A 112 2.55 5.29 12.11
N LYS A 113 2.13 6.10 13.05
CA LYS A 113 0.83 5.87 13.67
C LYS A 113 -0.22 6.15 12.60
N PRO A 114 -1.15 5.20 12.32
CA PRO A 114 -2.32 5.51 11.52
C PRO A 114 -2.94 6.73 12.19
N GLN A 115 -2.78 7.90 11.55
CA GLN A 115 -3.48 9.09 12.05
C GLN A 115 -4.94 8.66 12.08
N SER A 116 -5.51 8.65 13.27
CA SER A 116 -6.96 8.60 13.42
C SER A 116 -7.46 9.83 12.69
N LEU A 117 -7.77 9.67 11.41
CA LEU A 117 -8.48 10.69 10.65
C LEU A 117 -9.66 11.08 11.52
N GLY A 118 -9.73 12.36 11.87
CA GLY A 118 -10.60 12.98 12.86
C GLY A 118 -12.02 12.39 12.92
N ASN A 119 -12.76 12.79 13.93
CA ASN A 119 -14.10 12.32 14.29
C ASN A 119 -14.94 11.84 13.11
N ASP A 120 -15.73 10.79 13.27
CA ASP A 120 -16.61 10.12 12.31
C ASP A 120 -17.40 11.03 11.34
N SER A 121 -17.58 12.31 11.67
CA SER A 121 -18.22 13.33 10.84
C SER A 121 -17.40 13.72 9.61
N ASP A 122 -16.07 13.76 9.71
CA ASP A 122 -15.19 14.16 8.60
C ASP A 122 -14.90 12.99 7.65
N ASN A 123 -15.02 11.76 8.14
CA ASN A 123 -14.87 10.53 7.36
C ASN A 123 -15.97 10.30 6.30
N LYS A 124 -17.13 10.96 6.39
CA LYS A 124 -18.21 10.81 5.41
C LYS A 124 -17.86 11.37 4.03
N LEU A 125 -16.95 12.34 3.96
CA LEU A 125 -16.58 13.04 2.72
C LEU A 125 -15.69 12.21 1.79
N PHE A 126 -15.03 11.17 2.30
CA PHE A 126 -14.05 10.36 1.57
C PHE A 126 -14.41 8.89 1.48
N ARG A 127 -15.70 8.56 1.58
CA ARG A 127 -16.17 7.19 1.41
C ARG A 127 -16.31 6.86 -0.08
N TYR A 128 -15.86 5.67 -0.43
CA TYR A 128 -16.06 5.05 -1.73
C TYR A 128 -16.58 3.63 -1.50
N HIS A 129 -17.14 3.01 -2.50
CA HIS A 129 -17.64 1.65 -2.39
C HIS A 129 -16.47 0.66 -2.23
N GLN A 130 -16.49 -0.15 -1.16
CA GLN A 130 -15.52 -1.21 -0.89
C GLN A 130 -16.16 -2.59 -1.10
N VAL A 131 -15.38 -3.57 -1.57
CA VAL A 131 -15.88 -4.91 -1.93
C VAL A 131 -16.68 -5.59 -0.81
N PHE A 132 -16.26 -5.41 0.44
CA PHE A 132 -16.90 -6.05 1.59
C PHE A 132 -17.76 -5.10 2.45
N GLN A 133 -18.06 -3.91 1.94
CA GLN A 133 -18.75 -2.86 2.70
C GLN A 133 -20.10 -3.31 3.27
N ASP A 134 -20.82 -4.19 2.57
CA ASP A 134 -22.12 -4.72 3.03
C ASP A 134 -22.00 -5.60 4.28
N LYS A 135 -20.83 -6.21 4.49
CA LYS A 135 -20.54 -7.10 5.64
C LYS A 135 -19.82 -6.40 6.77
N THR A 136 -18.81 -5.60 6.43
CA THR A 136 -17.87 -5.02 7.42
C THR A 136 -18.16 -3.56 7.73
N GLY A 137 -19.06 -2.92 6.99
CA GLY A 137 -19.10 -1.46 6.92
C GLY A 137 -17.91 -0.89 6.18
N PHE A 138 -17.78 0.44 6.17
CA PHE A 138 -16.64 1.10 5.58
C PHE A 138 -15.40 0.95 6.47
N LEU A 139 -14.31 0.41 5.93
CA LEU A 139 -13.02 0.25 6.61
C LEU A 139 -12.10 1.42 6.23
N PRO A 140 -11.78 2.33 7.17
CA PRO A 140 -10.86 3.44 6.90
C PRO A 140 -9.39 2.97 6.91
N ASN A 141 -8.50 3.82 6.39
CA ASN A 141 -7.04 3.64 6.46
C ASN A 141 -6.51 2.34 5.82
N LEU A 142 -7.18 1.84 4.81
CA LEU A 142 -6.67 0.74 4.00
C LEU A 142 -5.55 1.21 3.07
N SER A 143 -4.78 0.25 2.55
CA SER A 143 -3.78 0.49 1.52
C SER A 143 -4.39 1.22 0.33
N ILE A 144 -3.59 2.06 -0.34
CA ILE A 144 -3.96 2.72 -1.60
C ILE A 144 -4.43 1.74 -2.69
N LEU A 145 -4.11 0.46 -2.55
CA LEU A 145 -4.60 -0.58 -3.45
C LEU A 145 -6.12 -0.74 -3.37
N ASP A 146 -6.72 -0.51 -2.18
CA ASP A 146 -8.18 -0.62 -2.02
C ASP A 146 -8.93 0.42 -2.88
N PRO A 147 -8.71 1.73 -2.74
CA PRO A 147 -9.34 2.69 -3.65
C PRO A 147 -8.91 2.52 -5.10
N LEU A 148 -7.67 2.08 -5.39
CA LEU A 148 -7.24 1.83 -6.76
C LEU A 148 -8.06 0.72 -7.43
N PHE A 149 -8.35 -0.36 -6.74
CA PHE A 149 -9.10 -1.49 -7.28
C PHE A 149 -10.61 -1.22 -7.36
N ASN A 150 -11.14 -0.34 -6.52
CA ASN A 150 -12.55 0.01 -6.50
C ASN A 150 -12.89 1.21 -7.40
N LEU A 151 -12.02 2.24 -7.48
CA LEU A 151 -12.26 3.47 -8.24
C LEU A 151 -11.49 3.52 -9.58
N GLY A 152 -10.44 2.71 -9.74
CA GLY A 152 -9.62 2.72 -10.95
C GLY A 152 -9.01 4.09 -11.24
N PRO A 153 -9.21 4.63 -12.47
CA PRO A 153 -8.64 5.93 -12.86
C PRO A 153 -9.07 7.11 -11.99
N ASP A 154 -10.24 7.02 -11.34
CA ASP A 154 -10.79 8.10 -10.52
C ASP A 154 -10.11 8.24 -9.17
N VAL A 155 -9.29 7.28 -8.77
CA VAL A 155 -8.54 7.32 -7.51
C VAL A 155 -7.67 8.57 -7.38
N LYS A 156 -7.10 9.09 -8.49
CA LYS A 156 -6.32 10.33 -8.45
C LYS A 156 -7.16 11.51 -8.01
N SER A 157 -8.34 11.70 -8.60
CA SER A 157 -9.27 12.76 -8.24
C SER A 157 -9.76 12.62 -6.80
N TYR A 158 -10.02 11.39 -6.38
CA TYR A 158 -10.36 11.07 -5.00
C TYR A 158 -9.27 11.53 -4.01
N LEU A 159 -8.00 11.20 -4.27
CA LEU A 159 -6.86 11.59 -3.41
C LEU A 159 -6.64 13.11 -3.38
N LEU A 160 -6.76 13.80 -4.52
CA LEU A 160 -6.61 15.25 -4.60
C LEU A 160 -7.71 15.96 -3.79
N ASN A 161 -8.95 15.49 -3.88
CA ASN A 161 -10.05 16.03 -3.10
C ASN A 161 -9.88 15.78 -1.58
N ALA A 162 -9.24 14.66 -1.20
CA ALA A 162 -8.91 14.36 0.18
C ALA A 162 -7.84 15.31 0.73
N SER A 163 -6.82 15.65 -0.06
CA SER A 163 -5.72 16.52 0.39
C SER A 163 -6.06 18.01 0.40
N THR A 164 -7.13 18.46 -0.28
CA THR A 164 -7.50 19.89 -0.33
C THR A 164 -8.35 20.31 0.88
N LYS A 165 -8.76 19.37 1.73
CA LYS A 165 -9.64 19.61 2.89
C LYS A 165 -8.95 19.36 4.23
N LEU A 166 -7.65 19.10 4.22
CA LEU A 166 -6.73 19.07 5.36
C LEU A 166 -6.00 20.41 5.48
#